data_9aa60e34a281181a16cee6c521612056
#
_entry.id   9aa60e34a281181a16cee6c521612056
#
_cell.length_a   1.000
_cell.length_b   1.000
_cell.length_c   1.000
_cell.angle_alpha   90.00
_cell.angle_beta   90.00
_cell.angle_gamma   90.00
#
_symmetry.space_group_name_H-M   'P 1'
#
loop_
_entity.id
_entity.type
_entity.pdbx_description
1 polymer ?
#
loop_
_entity_poly.entity_id
_entity_poly.type
_entity_poly.pdbx_seq_one_letter_code
_entity_poly.pdbx_strand_id
1 'polypeptide(L)' 'MADREIYVEFVAIGNSVKVTAIDPATGAEASVICPANTPQSAMTNAARRKLEYVLRKK' A
#
# COMPACT_ATOMS: atom_id res chain seq x y z
N MET A 1 10.74 7.20 -16.79
CA MET A 1 10.17 7.13 -15.92
C MET A 1 9.62 5.99 -15.60
N ALA A 2 9.68 5.63 -14.69
CA ALA A 2 9.31 4.42 -14.40
C ALA A 2 7.95 4.36 -14.06
N ASP A 3 7.18 4.00 -14.89
CA ASP A 3 5.85 3.85 -14.59
C ASP A 3 5.65 2.54 -14.05
N ARG A 4 5.94 2.34 -12.82
CA ARG A 4 5.72 1.09 -12.19
C ARG A 4 4.27 0.98 -11.83
N GLU A 5 3.65 -0.09 -12.23
CA GLU A 5 2.28 -0.35 -11.92
C GLU A 5 2.19 -0.93 -10.53
N ILE A 6 1.41 -0.34 -9.67
CA ILE A 6 1.23 -0.82 -8.30
C ILE A 6 -0.26 -0.99 -8.09
N TYR A 7 -0.67 -2.15 -7.61
CA TYR A 7 -2.08 -2.39 -7.27
C TYR A 7 -2.27 -2.09 -5.80
N VAL A 8 -3.39 -1.50 -5.46
CA VAL A 8 -3.68 -1.15 -4.08
C VAL A 8 -5.05 -1.70 -3.73
N GLU A 9 -5.12 -2.45 -2.64
CA GLU A 9 -6.36 -3.02 -2.15
C GLU A 9 -6.72 -2.41 -0.83
N PHE A 10 -8.01 -2.21 -0.60
CA PHE A 10 -8.52 -1.65 0.66
C PHE A 10 -9.50 -2.64 1.26
N VAL A 11 -9.28 -3.01 2.50
CA VAL A 11 -10.17 -3.93 3.21
C VAL A 11 -10.56 -3.29 4.53
N ALA A 12 -11.85 -3.05 4.71
CA ALA A 12 -12.34 -2.46 5.95
C ALA A 12 -12.37 -3.50 7.05
N ILE A 13 -11.82 -3.17 8.20
CA ILE A 13 -11.79 -4.06 9.34
C ILE A 13 -12.18 -3.24 10.55
N GLY A 14 -13.44 -3.34 10.98
CA GLY A 14 -13.92 -2.54 12.09
C GLY A 14 -13.77 -1.05 11.80
N ASN A 15 -13.08 -0.33 12.64
CA ASN A 15 -12.85 1.10 12.46
C ASN A 15 -11.56 1.39 11.72
N SER A 16 -10.99 0.38 11.10
CA SER A 16 -9.72 0.52 10.41
C SER A 16 -9.83 0.05 8.98
N VAL A 17 -8.83 0.38 8.18
CA VAL A 17 -8.76 -0.10 6.81
C VAL A 17 -7.36 -0.65 6.60
N LYS A 18 -7.30 -1.89 6.14
CA LYS A 18 -6.03 -2.49 5.78
C LYS A 18 -5.77 -2.15 4.31
N VAL A 19 -4.66 -1.53 4.03
CA VAL A 19 -4.31 -1.08 2.68
C VAL A 19 -3.08 -1.86 2.25
N THR A 20 -3.20 -2.59 1.16
CA THR A 20 -2.11 -3.42 0.66
C THR A 20 -1.67 -2.91 -0.70
N ALA A 21 -0.38 -2.67 -0.86
CA ALA A 21 0.19 -2.29 -2.14
C ALA A 21 0.96 -3.49 -2.68
N ILE A 22 0.75 -3.80 -3.94
CA ILE A 22 1.34 -4.98 -4.57
C ILE A 22 2.05 -4.57 -5.84
N ASP A 23 3.30 -5.01 -5.96
CA ASP A 23 4.08 -4.79 -7.19
C ASP A 23 3.99 -6.06 -8.02
N PRO A 24 3.20 -6.07 -9.10
CA PRO A 24 3.03 -7.28 -9.89
C PRO A 24 4.31 -7.73 -10.59
N ALA A 25 5.23 -6.81 -10.82
CA ALA A 25 6.46 -7.17 -11.51
C ALA A 25 7.37 -8.07 -10.66
N THR A 26 7.39 -7.86 -9.35
CA THR A 26 8.25 -8.63 -8.47
C THR A 26 7.49 -9.54 -7.54
N GLY A 27 6.18 -9.33 -7.39
CA GLY A 27 5.38 -10.06 -6.43
C GLY A 27 5.50 -9.51 -5.02
N ALA A 28 6.23 -8.43 -4.83
CA ALA A 28 6.38 -7.86 -3.49
C ALA A 28 5.09 -7.19 -3.07
N GLU A 29 4.81 -7.22 -1.77
CA GLU A 29 3.63 -6.55 -1.24
C GLU A 29 3.93 -5.97 0.12
N ALA A 30 3.19 -4.96 0.48
CA ALA A 30 3.29 -4.35 1.78
C ALA A 30 1.92 -3.86 2.20
N SER A 31 1.63 -3.97 3.49
CA SER A 31 0.32 -3.57 4.00
C SER A 31 0.50 -2.58 5.14
N VAL A 32 -0.46 -1.68 5.28
CA VAL A 32 -0.52 -0.76 6.41
C VAL A 32 -1.95 -0.77 6.92
N ILE A 33 -2.13 -0.42 8.19
CA ILE A 33 -3.44 -0.29 8.77
C ILE A 33 -3.65 1.19 9.07
N CYS A 34 -4.74 1.74 8.57
CA CYS A 34 -5.06 3.14 8.77
C CYS A 34 -6.41 3.28 9.46
N PRO A 35 -6.63 4.33 10.24
CA PRO A 35 -7.97 4.61 10.74
C PRO A 35 -8.93 4.81 9.57
N ALA A 36 -10.17 4.41 9.77
CA ALA A 36 -11.15 4.45 8.69
C ALA A 36 -11.41 5.86 8.17
N ASN A 37 -11.15 6.88 8.99
CA ASN A 37 -11.39 8.25 8.56
C ASN A 37 -10.17 8.86 7.85
N THR A 38 -9.16 8.07 7.54
CA THR A 38 -8.00 8.57 6.81
C THR A 38 -8.39 8.80 5.35
N PRO A 39 -7.98 9.91 4.75
CA PRO A 39 -8.25 10.12 3.32
C PRO A 39 -7.63 9.01 2.48
N GLN A 40 -8.34 8.62 1.42
CA GLN A 40 -7.87 7.52 0.60
C GLN A 40 -6.51 7.78 -0.02
N SER A 41 -6.22 9.03 -0.41
CA SER A 41 -4.94 9.35 -0.98
C SER A 41 -3.81 9.13 0.03
N ALA A 42 -4.07 9.44 1.30
CA ALA A 42 -3.07 9.21 2.34
C ALA A 42 -2.85 7.73 2.59
N MET A 43 -3.93 6.94 2.53
CA MET A 43 -3.82 5.50 2.68
C MET A 43 -2.97 4.91 1.57
N THR A 44 -3.24 5.31 0.33
CA THR A 44 -2.50 4.83 -0.83
C THR A 44 -1.03 5.19 -0.72
N ASN A 45 -0.74 6.43 -0.35
CA ASN A 45 0.64 6.88 -0.24
C ASN A 45 1.39 6.13 0.85
N ALA A 46 0.73 5.86 1.97
CA ALA A 46 1.37 5.13 3.07
C ALA A 46 1.74 3.71 2.64
N ALA A 47 0.83 3.03 1.95
CA ALA A 47 1.09 1.67 1.49
C ALA A 47 2.20 1.65 0.44
N ARG A 48 2.19 2.61 -0.47
CA ARG A 48 3.20 2.67 -1.52
C ARG A 48 4.58 2.96 -0.93
N ARG A 49 4.64 3.84 0.06
CA ARG A 49 5.90 4.12 0.71
C ARG A 49 6.46 2.90 1.39
N LYS A 50 5.60 2.14 2.05
CA LYS A 50 6.06 0.94 2.71
C LYS A 50 6.54 -0.08 1.69
N LEU A 51 5.84 -0.19 0.56
CA LEU A 51 6.25 -1.11 -0.49
C LEU A 51 7.62 -0.72 -1.04
N GLU A 52 7.85 0.56 -1.25
CA GLU A 52 9.14 1.03 -1.73
C GLU A 52 10.24 0.68 -0.75
N TYR A 53 9.95 0.80 0.54
CA TYR A 53 10.91 0.46 1.55
C TYR A 53 11.25 -1.03 1.47
N VAL A 54 10.25 -1.88 1.32
CA VAL A 54 10.45 -3.32 1.20
C VAL A 54 11.31 -3.63 -0.03
N LEU A 55 11.01 -3.00 -1.15
CA LEU A 55 11.76 -3.24 -2.37
C LEU A 55 13.20 -2.80 -2.24
N ARG A 56 13.43 -1.72 -1.51
CA ARG A 56 14.76 -1.20 -1.37
C ARG A 56 15.60 -1.97 -0.39
N LYS A 57 14.93 -2.65 0.56
CA LYS A 57 15.64 -3.36 1.57
C LYS A 57 16.31 -4.61 1.06
N LYS A 58 15.96 -5.05 -0.09
CA LYS A 58 16.53 -6.29 -0.57
C LYS A 58 18.03 -6.28 -0.79
#